data_46a68e156038eb65f535260ace214c32
#
_entry.id   46a68e156038eb65f535260ace214c32
#
_cell.length_a   1.000
_cell.length_b   1.000
_cell.length_c   1.000
_cell.angle_alpha   90.00
_cell.angle_beta   90.00
_cell.angle_gamma   90.00
#
_symmetry.space_group_name_H-M   'P 1'
#
loop_
_entity.id
_entity.type
_entity.pdbx_description
1 polymer ?
#
loop_
_entity_poly.entity_id
_entity_poly.type
_entity_poly.pdbx_seq_one_letter_code
_entity_poly.pdbx_strand_id
1 'polypeptide(L)'
;MDNFDFIILGAGSAGCVLANRLSANPKNKVLILEAGGKDNYPWIHIPVGYFKTMHNPKTDWCYKTEPDESMNNISIRYPRGK
;
A
#
# COMPACT_ATOMS: atom_id res chain seq x y z
N MET A 1 -13.60 -13.82 21.34
CA MET A 1 -12.43 -13.43 20.51
C MET A 1 -12.75 -13.70 19.05
N ASP A 2 -12.52 -12.72 18.18
CA ASP A 2 -12.76 -12.91 16.77
C ASP A 2 -11.63 -13.73 16.13
N ASN A 3 -12.03 -14.74 15.39
CA ASN A 3 -11.09 -15.57 14.63
C ASN A 3 -11.28 -15.33 13.15
N PHE A 4 -10.17 -15.25 12.42
CA PHE A 4 -10.18 -15.07 10.98
C PHE A 4 -9.46 -16.24 10.31
N ASP A 5 -10.01 -16.70 9.18
CA ASP A 5 -9.37 -17.76 8.38
C ASP A 5 -8.19 -17.20 7.59
N PHE A 6 -8.29 -15.96 7.13
CA PHE A 6 -7.24 -15.28 6.36
C PHE A 6 -7.07 -13.86 6.85
N ILE A 7 -5.83 -13.42 6.96
CA ILE A 7 -5.47 -12.04 7.27
C ILE A 7 -4.61 -11.53 6.11
N ILE A 8 -5.05 -10.46 5.46
CA ILE A 8 -4.37 -9.86 4.33
C ILE A 8 -3.74 -8.55 4.79
N LEU A 9 -2.44 -8.41 4.59
CA LEU A 9 -1.72 -7.18 4.91
C LEU A 9 -1.62 -6.31 3.66
N GLY A 10 -2.37 -5.23 3.65
CA GLY A 10 -2.40 -4.27 2.56
C GLY A 10 -3.61 -4.42 1.65
N ALA A 11 -4.26 -3.30 1.35
CA ALA A 11 -5.42 -3.22 0.46
C ALA A 11 -5.04 -2.64 -0.91
N GLY A 12 -3.87 -3.00 -1.40
CA GLY A 12 -3.43 -2.66 -2.76
C GLY A 12 -4.05 -3.59 -3.80
N SER A 13 -3.52 -3.57 -5.00
CA SER A 13 -4.04 -4.39 -6.11
C SER A 13 -4.08 -5.88 -5.78
N ALA A 14 -2.98 -6.40 -5.24
CA ALA A 14 -2.90 -7.83 -4.88
C ALA A 14 -3.81 -8.16 -3.70
N GLY A 15 -3.81 -7.33 -2.66
CA GLY A 15 -4.64 -7.55 -1.47
C GLY A 15 -6.12 -7.51 -1.79
N CYS A 16 -6.55 -6.58 -2.63
CA CYS A 16 -7.96 -6.50 -3.04
C CYS A 16 -8.39 -7.72 -3.85
N VAL A 17 -7.55 -8.24 -4.74
CA VAL A 17 -7.86 -9.46 -5.50
C VAL A 17 -7.98 -10.65 -4.55
N LEU A 18 -7.05 -10.82 -3.62
CA LEU A 18 -7.10 -11.89 -2.63
C LEU A 18 -8.36 -11.80 -1.78
N ALA A 19 -8.69 -10.60 -1.29
CA ALA A 19 -9.87 -10.39 -0.47
C ALA A 19 -11.14 -10.78 -1.22
N ASN A 20 -11.27 -10.37 -2.46
CA ASN A 20 -12.44 -10.69 -3.28
C ASN A 20 -12.57 -12.20 -3.51
N ARG A 21 -11.47 -12.85 -3.87
CA ARG A 21 -11.48 -14.29 -4.17
C ARG A 21 -11.72 -15.14 -2.93
N LEU A 22 -11.05 -14.83 -1.82
CA LEU A 22 -11.17 -15.60 -0.59
C LEU A 22 -12.54 -15.41 0.08
N SER A 23 -13.10 -14.21 0.03
CA SER A 23 -14.39 -13.92 0.63
C SER A 23 -15.58 -14.38 -0.21
N ALA A 24 -15.35 -14.85 -1.44
CA ALA A 24 -16.40 -15.42 -2.26
C ALA A 24 -17.04 -16.66 -1.60
N ASN A 25 -16.29 -17.41 -0.81
CA ASN A 25 -16.83 -18.46 0.02
C ASN A 25 -17.31 -17.84 1.35
N PRO A 26 -18.62 -17.84 1.63
CA PRO A 26 -19.16 -17.20 2.85
C PRO A 26 -18.71 -17.88 4.14
N LYS A 27 -18.11 -19.06 4.09
CA LYS A 27 -17.54 -19.73 5.25
C LYS A 27 -16.19 -19.15 5.65
N ASN A 28 -15.53 -18.42 4.76
CA ASN A 28 -14.24 -17.80 5.05
C ASN A 28 -14.45 -16.43 5.71
N LYS A 29 -13.79 -16.24 6.85
CA LYS A 29 -13.67 -14.92 7.48
C LYS A 29 -12.34 -14.31 7.06
N VAL A 30 -12.41 -13.19 6.35
CA VAL A 30 -11.23 -12.51 5.80
C VAL A 30 -11.09 -11.13 6.45
N LEU A 31 -9.90 -10.83 6.96
CA LEU A 31 -9.57 -9.51 7.51
C LEU A 31 -8.50 -8.86 6.65
N ILE A 32 -8.71 -7.59 6.30
CA ILE A 32 -7.71 -6.76 5.62
C ILE A 32 -7.21 -5.71 6.58
N LEU A 33 -5.88 -5.60 6.70
CA LEU A 33 -5.23 -4.55 7.47
C LEU A 33 -4.54 -3.60 6.50
N GLU A 34 -4.95 -2.33 6.52
CA GLU A 34 -4.42 -1.30 5.63
C GLU A 34 -3.93 -0.11 6.42
N ALA A 35 -2.70 0.34 6.12
CA ALA A 35 -2.07 1.47 6.81
C ALA A 35 -2.50 2.83 6.26
N GLY A 36 -2.89 2.89 4.98
CA GLY A 36 -3.31 4.12 4.34
C GLY A 36 -4.68 4.59 4.80
N GLY A 37 -4.97 5.87 4.57
CA GLY A 37 -6.28 6.44 4.79
C GLY A 37 -7.23 6.15 3.64
N LYS A 38 -8.40 6.79 3.66
CA LYS A 38 -9.35 6.71 2.55
C LYS A 38 -8.76 7.39 1.31
N ASP A 39 -9.08 6.87 0.14
CA ASP A 39 -8.61 7.37 -1.14
C ASP A 39 -9.43 8.58 -1.65
N ASN A 40 -9.78 9.48 -0.74
CA ASN A 40 -10.57 10.67 -1.07
C ASN A 40 -9.70 11.88 -1.44
N TYR A 41 -8.37 11.72 -1.49
CA TYR A 41 -7.47 12.77 -1.96
C TYR A 41 -7.57 12.86 -3.49
N PRO A 42 -7.97 14.02 -4.07
CA PRO A 42 -8.30 14.09 -5.50
C PRO A 42 -7.18 13.64 -6.42
N TRP A 43 -5.92 13.89 -6.04
CA TRP A 43 -4.75 13.58 -6.87
C TRP A 43 -4.50 12.08 -7.02
N ILE A 44 -5.09 11.23 -6.16
CA ILE A 44 -4.98 9.76 -6.27
C ILE A 44 -5.66 9.26 -7.54
N HIS A 45 -6.79 9.87 -7.91
CA HIS A 45 -7.62 9.43 -9.04
C HIS A 45 -7.27 10.10 -10.36
N ILE A 46 -6.27 10.98 -10.37
CA ILE A 46 -5.80 11.67 -11.57
C ILE A 46 -4.40 11.13 -11.89
N PRO A 47 -4.20 10.48 -13.06
CA PRO A 47 -2.90 9.86 -13.37
C PRO A 47 -1.69 10.78 -13.24
N VAL A 48 -1.81 12.04 -13.72
CA VAL A 48 -0.72 13.02 -13.60
C VAL A 48 -0.54 13.48 -12.16
N GLY A 49 -1.51 13.20 -11.29
CA GLY A 49 -1.48 13.58 -9.88
C GLY A 49 -0.40 12.87 -9.06
N TYR A 50 0.31 11.88 -9.65
CA TYR A 50 1.37 11.19 -8.92
C TYR A 50 2.45 12.13 -8.41
N PHE A 51 2.66 13.27 -9.09
CA PHE A 51 3.58 14.30 -8.61
C PHE A 51 3.14 14.90 -7.26
N LYS A 52 1.84 14.88 -6.97
CA LYS A 52 1.28 15.37 -5.71
C LYS A 52 1.22 14.31 -4.63
N THR A 53 1.06 13.03 -5.01
CA THR A 53 0.98 11.92 -4.07
C THR A 53 2.36 11.39 -3.71
N MET A 54 3.31 11.43 -4.64
CA MET A 54 4.68 11.00 -4.43
C MET A 54 5.35 11.90 -3.38
N HIS A 55 6.00 11.28 -2.40
CA HIS A 55 6.65 11.96 -1.27
C HIS A 55 5.70 12.69 -0.32
N ASN A 56 4.38 12.49 -0.44
CA ASN A 56 3.41 12.98 0.52
C ASN A 56 3.24 11.93 1.63
N PRO A 57 3.56 12.26 2.91
CA PRO A 57 3.49 11.27 3.99
C PRO A 57 2.11 10.62 4.19
N LYS A 58 1.05 11.25 3.72
CA LYS A 58 -0.31 10.67 3.79
C LYS A 58 -0.53 9.57 2.77
N THR A 59 0.18 9.62 1.63
CA THR A 59 -0.01 8.70 0.51
C THR A 59 1.26 7.94 0.14
N ASP A 60 2.38 8.25 0.75
CA ASP A 60 3.68 7.66 0.48
C ASP A 60 4.39 7.35 1.80
N TRP A 61 4.98 6.17 1.89
CA TRP A 61 5.80 5.79 3.05
C TRP A 61 7.08 6.63 3.16
N CYS A 62 7.46 7.32 2.10
CA CYS A 62 8.65 8.19 2.06
C CYS A 62 9.94 7.44 2.40
N TYR A 63 10.06 6.21 1.93
CA TYR A 63 11.27 5.41 2.14
C TYR A 63 12.44 5.97 1.36
N LYS A 64 13.63 5.70 1.89
CA LYS A 64 14.90 5.97 1.21
C LYS A 64 15.70 4.69 1.15
N THR A 65 16.47 4.52 0.09
CA THR A 65 17.40 3.41 0.00
C THR A 65 18.57 3.64 0.95
N GLU A 66 19.16 2.55 1.43
CA GLU A 66 20.41 2.63 2.19
C GLU A 66 21.55 3.02 1.23
N PRO A 67 22.53 3.82 1.70
CA PRO A 67 23.71 4.12 0.89
C PRO A 67 24.45 2.83 0.51
N ASP A 68 24.82 2.71 -0.77
CA ASP A 68 25.51 1.54 -1.31
C ASP A 68 26.77 2.00 -2.04
N GLU A 69 27.88 1.34 -1.79
CA GLU A 69 29.17 1.65 -2.43
C GLU A 69 29.10 1.59 -3.96
N SER A 70 28.34 0.64 -4.50
CA SER A 70 28.15 0.50 -5.94
C SER A 70 27.45 1.72 -6.57
N MET A 71 26.80 2.56 -5.76
CA MET A 71 26.10 3.78 -6.16
C MET A 71 26.72 5.02 -5.52
N ASN A 72 28.02 5.02 -5.25
CA ASN A 72 28.74 6.13 -4.63
C ASN A 72 28.15 6.55 -3.27
N ASN A 73 27.61 5.61 -2.51
CA ASN A 73 26.97 5.85 -1.20
C ASN A 73 25.82 6.85 -1.25
N ILE A 74 25.09 6.90 -2.36
CA ILE A 74 23.92 7.77 -2.52
C ILE A 74 22.69 7.05 -1.97
N SER A 75 21.92 7.78 -1.15
CA SER A 75 20.59 7.34 -0.72
C SER A 75 19.54 7.95 -1.63
N ILE A 76 18.66 7.11 -2.20
CA ILE A 76 17.65 7.54 -3.15
C ILE A 76 16.28 7.42 -2.49
N ARG A 77 15.42 8.41 -2.69
CA ARG A 77 14.02 8.30 -2.29
C ARG A 77 13.33 7.25 -3.13
N TYR A 78 12.63 6.35 -2.45
CA TYR A 78 11.95 5.23 -3.10
C TYR A 78 10.44 5.33 -2.82
N PRO A 79 9.64 5.87 -3.75
CA PRO A 79 8.20 6.01 -3.53
C PRO A 79 7.53 4.66 -3.27
N ARG A 80 6.66 4.63 -2.27
CA ARG A 80 5.88 3.45 -1.92
C ARG A 80 4.53 3.92 -1.39
N GLY A 81 3.47 3.69 -2.14
CA GLY A 81 2.13 4.11 -1.78
C GLY A 81 1.58 3.45 -0.52
N LYS A 82 0.74 4.17 0.17
CA LYS A 82 0.00 3.63 1.31
C LYS A 82 -1.42 4.17 1.38
#